data_bbbbb82b9b0bc3f486e556e61a05538a
#
_entry.id   bbbbb82b9b0bc3f486e556e61a05538a
#
_cell.length_a   1.000
_cell.length_b   1.000
_cell.length_c   1.000
_cell.angle_alpha   90.00
_cell.angle_beta   90.00
_cell.angle_gamma   90.00
#
_symmetry.space_group_name_H-M   'P 1'
#
loop_
_entity.id
_entity.type
_entity.pdbx_description
1 polymer ?
#
loop_
_entity_poly.entity_id
_entity_poly.type
_entity_poly.pdbx_seq_one_letter_code
_entity_poly.pdbx_strand_id
1 'polypeptide(L)'
;WEWGVTEPGSSGSPLFDAEGRIIGQLYGGGAACSGTVDNNQLDYYGRLDISWEGGGSSSTRLRDWLDPNGTGDNDVDPYPALVLLANDIGIESIDSPVSGTLTDSESVTVSITNFGENAASNFDVSFQVDGGAVVTETYTGSVASEETVQHTFSTTVDMSTVGTTYVVNAYTSLTDDENAANDGVTVDITHLNPNDIGVSEITSPSSG
;
A
#
# COMPACT_ATOMS: atom_id res chain seq x y z
N TRP A 1 11.97 -14.96 -0.39
CA TRP A 1 11.63 -14.52 -1.73
C TRP A 1 11.14 -15.74 -2.51
N GLU A 2 9.84 -15.99 -2.42
CA GLU A 2 9.21 -17.17 -3.04
C GLU A 2 8.52 -16.82 -4.37
N TRP A 3 8.22 -15.54 -4.62
CA TRP A 3 7.50 -15.07 -5.80
C TRP A 3 8.08 -13.76 -6.31
N GLY A 4 8.17 -13.65 -7.62
CA GLY A 4 8.61 -12.45 -8.31
C GLY A 4 9.88 -12.67 -9.14
N VAL A 5 10.22 -11.65 -9.92
CA VAL A 5 11.38 -11.65 -10.81
C VAL A 5 12.05 -10.29 -10.76
N THR A 6 13.27 -10.22 -11.26
CA THR A 6 13.95 -8.96 -11.56
C THR A 6 14.03 -8.75 -13.06
N GLU A 7 14.20 -7.52 -13.49
CA GLU A 7 14.26 -7.13 -14.89
C GLU A 7 15.53 -6.33 -15.16
N PRO A 8 15.96 -6.17 -16.40
CA PRO A 8 17.09 -5.32 -16.75
C PRO A 8 16.96 -3.92 -16.14
N GLY A 9 17.94 -3.50 -15.37
CA GLY A 9 17.92 -2.25 -14.60
C GLY A 9 17.69 -2.42 -13.10
N SER A 10 17.30 -3.61 -12.62
CA SER A 10 17.15 -3.91 -11.20
C SER A 10 18.48 -4.14 -10.47
N SER A 11 19.61 -4.23 -11.18
CA SER A 11 20.93 -4.42 -10.57
C SER A 11 21.23 -3.36 -9.52
N GLY A 12 21.71 -3.79 -8.35
CA GLY A 12 21.94 -2.92 -7.20
C GLY A 12 20.74 -2.77 -6.26
N SER A 13 19.56 -3.31 -6.61
CA SER A 13 18.41 -3.28 -5.72
C SER A 13 18.72 -3.97 -4.40
N PRO A 14 18.29 -3.40 -3.25
CA PRO A 14 18.57 -3.96 -1.95
C PRO A 14 17.77 -5.25 -1.69
N LEU A 15 18.37 -6.16 -0.95
CA LEU A 15 17.71 -7.29 -0.32
C LEU A 15 17.54 -6.97 1.16
N PHE A 16 16.31 -7.06 1.65
CA PHE A 16 15.97 -6.78 3.04
C PHE A 16 15.75 -8.07 3.83
N ASP A 17 16.04 -8.02 5.12
CA ASP A 17 15.57 -9.03 6.09
C ASP A 17 14.12 -8.73 6.53
N ALA A 18 13.63 -9.56 7.46
CA ALA A 18 12.27 -9.41 7.99
C ALA A 18 12.07 -8.13 8.83
N GLU A 19 13.17 -7.55 9.32
CA GLU A 19 13.19 -6.30 10.08
C GLU A 19 13.43 -5.06 9.20
N GLY A 20 13.43 -5.22 7.87
CA GLY A 20 13.60 -4.13 6.92
C GLY A 20 15.05 -3.64 6.75
N ARG A 21 16.04 -4.38 7.24
CA ARG A 21 17.46 -4.03 7.10
C ARG A 21 18.02 -4.56 5.80
N ILE A 22 18.89 -3.78 5.16
CA ILE A 22 19.58 -4.22 3.93
C ILE A 22 20.64 -5.26 4.28
N ILE A 23 20.49 -6.48 3.77
CA ILE A 23 21.41 -7.60 3.97
C ILE A 23 22.18 -7.98 2.70
N GLY A 24 21.84 -7.38 1.57
CA GLY A 24 22.50 -7.65 0.30
C GLY A 24 22.03 -6.73 -0.80
N GLN A 25 22.62 -6.89 -1.96
CA GLN A 25 22.21 -6.18 -3.18
C GLN A 25 22.18 -7.12 -4.38
N LEU A 26 21.27 -6.89 -5.30
CA LEU A 26 21.15 -7.67 -6.53
C LEU A 26 22.39 -7.51 -7.41
N TYR A 27 23.06 -8.61 -7.68
CA TYR A 27 24.12 -8.68 -8.68
C TYR A 27 23.52 -8.86 -10.08
N GLY A 28 22.53 -9.74 -10.21
CA GLY A 28 21.86 -10.12 -11.44
C GLY A 28 21.64 -11.61 -11.52
N GLY A 29 21.10 -12.07 -12.61
CA GLY A 29 20.81 -13.48 -12.83
C GLY A 29 20.03 -13.69 -14.12
N GLY A 30 19.28 -14.78 -14.16
CA GLY A 30 18.46 -15.15 -15.29
C GLY A 30 16.95 -15.02 -15.05
N ALA A 31 16.55 -14.57 -13.86
CA ALA A 31 15.15 -14.37 -13.58
C ALA A 31 14.57 -13.27 -14.48
N ALA A 32 13.39 -13.49 -15.01
CA ALA A 32 12.67 -12.55 -15.86
C ALA A 32 11.20 -12.94 -15.97
N CYS A 33 10.35 -11.97 -16.28
CA CYS A 33 8.98 -12.25 -16.64
C CYS A 33 8.87 -13.03 -17.94
N SER A 34 8.01 -14.05 -17.94
CA SER A 34 7.58 -14.79 -19.12
C SER A 34 6.06 -14.62 -19.26
N GLY A 35 5.64 -13.50 -19.84
CA GLY A 35 4.24 -13.10 -19.83
C GLY A 35 3.80 -12.63 -18.43
N THR A 36 2.87 -13.37 -17.80
CA THR A 36 2.35 -13.09 -16.44
C THR A 36 2.97 -13.96 -15.34
N VAL A 37 3.95 -14.79 -15.69
CA VAL A 37 4.62 -15.72 -14.77
C VAL A 37 6.12 -15.54 -14.84
N ASP A 38 6.83 -15.98 -13.81
CA ASP A 38 8.30 -16.01 -13.84
C ASP A 38 8.82 -17.12 -14.77
N ASN A 39 10.09 -17.04 -15.14
CA ASN A 39 10.77 -18.03 -15.99
C ASN A 39 11.48 -19.13 -15.19
N ASN A 40 11.27 -19.22 -13.87
CA ASN A 40 11.90 -20.16 -12.93
C ASN A 40 13.45 -20.14 -12.96
N GLN A 41 14.05 -19.02 -13.33
CA GLN A 41 15.48 -18.81 -13.24
C GLN A 41 15.87 -18.11 -11.94
N LEU A 42 17.14 -18.22 -11.55
CA LEU A 42 17.63 -17.66 -10.30
C LEU A 42 18.31 -16.32 -10.52
N ASP A 43 18.19 -15.44 -9.53
CA ASP A 43 19.00 -14.26 -9.35
C ASP A 43 19.99 -14.44 -8.19
N TYR A 44 21.08 -13.69 -8.24
CA TYR A 44 22.16 -13.74 -7.28
C TYR A 44 22.31 -12.39 -6.59
N TYR A 45 22.50 -12.44 -5.28
CA TYR A 45 22.70 -11.27 -4.45
C TYR A 45 24.09 -11.28 -3.84
N GLY A 46 24.76 -10.14 -3.88
CA GLY A 46 25.95 -9.90 -3.08
C GLY A 46 25.57 -9.77 -1.61
N ARG A 47 26.32 -10.41 -0.73
CA ARG A 47 26.07 -10.38 0.73
C ARG A 47 26.74 -9.17 1.35
N LEU A 48 26.00 -8.41 2.15
CA LEU A 48 26.51 -7.21 2.82
C LEU A 48 27.59 -7.56 3.86
N ASP A 49 27.41 -8.63 4.61
CA ASP A 49 28.38 -9.09 5.63
C ASP A 49 29.74 -9.46 5.04
N ILE A 50 29.79 -10.00 3.83
CA ILE A 50 31.04 -10.25 3.11
C ILE A 50 31.66 -8.93 2.65
N SER A 51 30.87 -8.01 2.14
CA SER A 51 31.34 -6.71 1.67
C SER A 51 31.77 -5.79 2.85
N TRP A 52 31.28 -6.06 4.05
CA TRP A 52 31.64 -5.32 5.26
C TRP A 52 33.13 -5.32 5.52
N GLU A 53 33.77 -6.49 5.50
CA GLU A 53 35.22 -6.62 5.59
C GLU A 53 35.93 -6.57 4.24
N GLY A 54 35.24 -6.93 3.14
CA GLY A 54 35.71 -6.85 1.79
C GLY A 54 37.10 -7.44 1.57
N GLY A 55 37.92 -6.75 0.78
CA GLY A 55 39.34 -7.13 0.54
C GLY A 55 40.30 -6.65 1.61
N GLY A 56 39.84 -6.14 2.75
CA GLY A 56 40.67 -5.70 3.87
C GLY A 56 41.29 -4.31 3.73
N SER A 57 40.93 -3.55 2.72
CA SER A 57 41.39 -2.15 2.53
C SER A 57 40.18 -1.20 2.43
N SER A 58 40.41 0.07 2.75
CA SER A 58 39.35 1.09 2.70
C SER A 58 38.72 1.29 1.31
N SER A 59 39.44 0.90 0.24
CA SER A 59 38.90 0.96 -1.13
C SER A 59 37.98 -0.22 -1.47
N THR A 60 37.98 -1.27 -0.66
CA THR A 60 37.25 -2.53 -0.90
C THR A 60 36.38 -2.99 0.26
N ARG A 61 36.34 -2.21 1.35
CA ARG A 61 35.70 -2.55 2.61
C ARG A 61 34.62 -1.54 2.96
N LEU A 62 33.36 -1.98 3.07
CA LEU A 62 32.23 -1.10 3.33
C LEU A 62 32.28 -0.47 4.72
N ARG A 63 32.77 -1.15 5.73
CA ARG A 63 32.74 -0.64 7.11
C ARG A 63 33.45 0.72 7.27
N ASP A 64 34.52 0.97 6.51
CA ASP A 64 35.26 2.24 6.60
C ASP A 64 34.44 3.44 6.12
N TRP A 65 33.35 3.18 5.37
CA TRP A 65 32.45 4.20 4.83
C TRP A 65 31.15 4.28 5.60
N LEU A 66 30.63 3.13 6.07
CA LEU A 66 29.34 3.05 6.77
C LEU A 66 29.49 3.16 8.29
N ASP A 67 30.64 2.76 8.86
CA ASP A 67 31.03 2.96 10.27
C ASP A 67 32.42 3.61 10.38
N PRO A 68 32.60 4.86 9.91
CA PRO A 68 33.89 5.54 9.88
C PRO A 68 34.46 5.78 11.30
N ASN A 69 33.63 5.76 12.30
CA ASN A 69 34.01 5.99 13.70
C ASN A 69 34.33 4.68 14.45
N GLY A 70 34.08 3.51 13.82
CA GLY A 70 34.35 2.21 14.42
C GLY A 70 33.49 1.95 15.64
N THR A 71 32.21 2.27 15.59
CA THR A 71 31.25 2.09 16.71
C THR A 71 31.09 0.61 17.03
N GLY A 72 31.30 -0.25 16.04
CA GLY A 72 31.13 -1.71 16.15
C GLY A 72 29.67 -2.13 16.04
N ASP A 73 28.78 -1.22 15.69
CA ASP A 73 27.38 -1.54 15.41
C ASP A 73 27.33 -2.43 14.18
N ASN A 74 26.65 -3.55 14.31
CA ASN A 74 26.50 -4.55 13.25
C ASN A 74 25.25 -4.35 12.42
N ASP A 75 24.39 -3.44 12.84
CA ASP A 75 23.16 -3.03 12.18
C ASP A 75 22.96 -1.53 12.31
N VAL A 76 22.31 -0.95 11.34
CA VAL A 76 21.88 0.44 11.34
C VAL A 76 20.41 0.44 10.95
N ASP A 77 19.61 0.97 11.82
CA ASP A 77 18.18 1.15 11.53
C ASP A 77 17.98 2.10 10.35
N PRO A 78 16.93 1.90 9.53
CA PRO A 78 16.64 2.80 8.42
C PRO A 78 16.45 4.24 8.90
N TYR A 79 16.87 5.21 8.07
CA TYR A 79 16.65 6.62 8.37
C TYR A 79 15.54 7.20 7.46
N PRO A 80 14.52 7.84 7.99
CA PRO A 80 14.26 7.97 9.44
C PRO A 80 13.97 6.60 10.07
N ALA A 81 14.29 6.46 11.34
CA ALA A 81 13.94 5.24 12.08
C ALA A 81 12.45 4.94 11.85
N LEU A 82 12.16 3.68 11.53
CA LEU A 82 10.78 3.23 11.47
C LEU A 82 10.18 3.38 12.87
N VAL A 83 9.48 4.46 13.09
CA VAL A 83 8.71 4.64 14.32
C VAL A 83 7.43 3.85 14.11
N LEU A 84 7.38 2.65 14.64
CA LEU A 84 6.11 1.95 14.76
C LEU A 84 5.28 2.72 15.78
N LEU A 85 4.11 3.18 15.35
CA LEU A 85 3.17 3.87 16.21
C LEU A 85 2.47 2.86 17.11
N ALA A 86 2.19 3.23 18.35
CA ALA A 86 1.53 2.31 19.25
C ALA A 86 0.07 2.07 18.85
N ASN A 87 -0.62 3.14 18.46
CA ASN A 87 -2.03 3.13 18.06
C ASN A 87 -2.18 3.85 16.72
N ASP A 88 -2.54 3.11 15.68
CA ASP A 88 -2.70 3.66 14.32
C ASP A 88 -3.70 2.79 13.54
N ILE A 89 -4.93 3.28 13.36
CA ILE A 89 -5.98 2.63 12.58
C ILE A 89 -6.35 3.51 11.40
N GLY A 90 -6.30 2.95 10.21
CA GLY A 90 -6.66 3.70 9.00
C GLY A 90 -7.58 2.95 8.05
N ILE A 91 -8.14 3.70 7.10
CA ILE A 91 -8.87 3.13 5.96
C ILE A 91 -7.88 2.87 4.83
N GLU A 92 -7.74 1.61 4.43
CA GLU A 92 -6.91 1.23 3.30
C GLU A 92 -7.62 1.47 1.96
N SER A 93 -8.91 1.13 1.90
CA SER A 93 -9.72 1.28 0.69
C SER A 93 -11.22 1.38 0.98
N ILE A 94 -11.96 1.95 0.03
CA ILE A 94 -13.40 1.78 -0.10
C ILE A 94 -13.61 0.70 -1.16
N ASP A 95 -14.07 -0.48 -0.73
CA ASP A 95 -14.18 -1.67 -1.57
C ASP A 95 -15.47 -1.70 -2.37
N SER A 96 -16.52 -1.07 -1.82
CA SER A 96 -17.86 -0.99 -2.41
C SER A 96 -18.54 0.31 -1.99
N PRO A 97 -19.38 0.90 -2.87
CA PRO A 97 -19.61 0.54 -4.26
C PRO A 97 -18.42 0.91 -5.16
N VAL A 98 -18.39 0.37 -6.37
CA VAL A 98 -17.43 0.73 -7.44
C VAL A 98 -18.18 1.34 -8.61
N SER A 99 -17.51 2.15 -9.43
CA SER A 99 -18.12 2.75 -10.63
C SER A 99 -18.73 1.69 -11.54
N GLY A 100 -19.97 1.87 -11.94
CA GLY A 100 -20.74 0.90 -12.72
C GLY A 100 -22.21 1.26 -12.81
N THR A 101 -23.06 0.27 -13.00
CA THR A 101 -24.52 0.46 -12.87
C THR A 101 -24.86 0.39 -11.39
N LEU A 102 -25.24 1.51 -10.81
CA LEU A 102 -25.54 1.65 -9.39
C LEU A 102 -27.04 1.70 -9.14
N THR A 103 -27.44 1.48 -7.89
CA THR A 103 -28.84 1.40 -7.45
C THR A 103 -29.19 2.50 -6.44
N ASP A 104 -30.42 2.50 -5.96
CA ASP A 104 -30.90 3.38 -4.90
C ASP A 104 -30.57 2.86 -3.47
N SER A 105 -29.83 1.77 -3.38
CA SER A 105 -29.50 1.10 -2.10
C SER A 105 -28.12 0.42 -2.11
N GLU A 106 -27.09 1.20 -2.48
CA GLU A 106 -25.71 0.71 -2.47
C GLU A 106 -25.18 0.57 -1.04
N SER A 107 -24.53 -0.57 -0.77
CA SER A 107 -23.83 -0.80 0.49
C SER A 107 -22.40 -0.27 0.42
N VAL A 108 -22.00 0.51 1.43
CA VAL A 108 -20.61 0.95 1.56
C VAL A 108 -19.83 -0.08 2.37
N THR A 109 -18.72 -0.56 1.81
CA THR A 109 -17.79 -1.49 2.46
C THR A 109 -16.39 -0.90 2.39
N VAL A 110 -15.68 -0.95 3.51
CA VAL A 110 -14.31 -0.44 3.63
C VAL A 110 -13.37 -1.52 4.16
N SER A 111 -12.13 -1.48 3.74
CA SER A 111 -11.03 -2.23 4.35
C SER A 111 -10.32 -1.33 5.35
N ILE A 112 -10.19 -1.81 6.59
CA ILE A 112 -9.58 -1.12 7.72
C ILE A 112 -8.33 -1.87 8.10
N THR A 113 -7.20 -1.18 8.20
CA THR A 113 -5.90 -1.77 8.55
C THR A 113 -5.39 -1.16 9.84
N ASN A 114 -4.87 -2.02 10.72
CA ASN A 114 -4.14 -1.59 11.91
C ASN A 114 -2.64 -1.48 11.57
N PHE A 115 -2.16 -0.25 11.46
CA PHE A 115 -0.76 0.08 11.22
C PHE A 115 0.05 0.22 12.52
N GLY A 116 -0.63 0.16 13.67
CA GLY A 116 -0.03 0.27 14.99
C GLY A 116 0.46 -1.06 15.55
N GLU A 117 1.25 -1.00 16.62
CA GLU A 117 1.74 -2.20 17.34
C GLU A 117 0.67 -2.83 18.22
N ASN A 118 -0.22 -2.00 18.79
CA ASN A 118 -1.28 -2.47 19.68
C ASN A 118 -2.51 -2.92 18.90
N ALA A 119 -3.14 -4.01 19.34
CA ALA A 119 -4.45 -4.37 18.79
C ALA A 119 -5.49 -3.27 19.10
N ALA A 120 -6.25 -2.87 18.08
CA ALA A 120 -7.28 -1.84 18.20
C ALA A 120 -8.68 -2.45 18.24
N SER A 121 -9.60 -1.83 18.99
CA SER A 121 -11.00 -2.22 19.07
C SER A 121 -11.85 -1.06 19.58
N ASN A 122 -13.17 -1.14 19.36
CA ASN A 122 -14.14 -0.13 19.83
C ASN A 122 -13.83 1.28 19.35
N PHE A 123 -13.53 1.42 18.07
CA PHE A 123 -13.34 2.69 17.38
C PHE A 123 -14.48 2.97 16.39
N ASP A 124 -14.70 4.24 16.09
CA ASP A 124 -15.73 4.63 15.15
C ASP A 124 -15.21 4.57 13.71
N VAL A 125 -16.07 4.08 12.81
CA VAL A 125 -15.91 4.09 11.37
C VAL A 125 -17.02 4.90 10.77
N SER A 126 -16.70 5.82 9.89
CA SER A 126 -17.66 6.75 9.32
C SER A 126 -17.54 6.83 7.82
N PHE A 127 -18.65 7.12 7.14
CA PHE A 127 -18.60 7.57 5.75
C PHE A 127 -19.55 8.73 5.49
N GLN A 128 -19.30 9.42 4.39
CA GLN A 128 -20.08 10.55 3.90
C GLN A 128 -20.08 10.55 2.37
N VAL A 129 -21.21 10.90 1.76
CA VAL A 129 -21.33 11.06 0.29
C VAL A 129 -21.63 12.52 -0.03
N ASP A 130 -20.88 13.11 -0.97
CA ASP A 130 -21.06 14.48 -1.49
C ASP A 130 -21.15 15.56 -0.40
N GLY A 131 -20.47 15.38 0.73
CA GLY A 131 -20.54 16.29 1.86
C GLY A 131 -21.89 16.30 2.58
N GLY A 132 -22.74 15.29 2.35
CA GLY A 132 -24.05 15.12 3.02
C GLY A 132 -23.93 14.69 4.48
N ALA A 133 -24.94 13.99 4.98
CA ALA A 133 -24.93 13.48 6.35
C ALA A 133 -23.86 12.42 6.56
N VAL A 134 -23.14 12.49 7.68
CA VAL A 134 -22.18 11.46 8.08
C VAL A 134 -22.94 10.28 8.69
N VAL A 135 -22.61 9.07 8.24
CA VAL A 135 -23.02 7.80 8.84
C VAL A 135 -21.86 7.28 9.67
N THR A 136 -22.10 7.01 10.95
CA THR A 136 -21.08 6.49 11.87
C THR A 136 -21.55 5.21 12.51
N GLU A 137 -20.68 4.20 12.54
CA GLU A 137 -20.86 2.94 13.25
C GLU A 137 -19.63 2.63 14.07
N THR A 138 -19.78 1.95 15.21
CA THR A 138 -18.66 1.54 16.05
C THR A 138 -18.24 0.14 15.65
N TYR A 139 -16.96 -0.03 15.24
CA TYR A 139 -16.35 -1.33 15.04
C TYR A 139 -15.96 -1.93 16.40
N THR A 140 -16.62 -3.03 16.78
CA THR A 140 -16.44 -3.66 18.10
C THR A 140 -15.51 -4.88 18.07
N GLY A 141 -15.09 -5.32 16.89
CA GLY A 141 -14.10 -6.39 16.75
C GLY A 141 -12.71 -5.94 17.20
N SER A 142 -11.79 -6.88 17.30
CA SER A 142 -10.37 -6.58 17.52
C SER A 142 -9.62 -6.71 16.20
N VAL A 143 -8.77 -5.73 15.88
CA VAL A 143 -7.87 -5.74 14.72
C VAL A 143 -6.45 -5.82 15.26
N ALA A 144 -5.78 -6.94 15.01
CA ALA A 144 -4.39 -7.11 15.46
C ALA A 144 -3.43 -6.21 14.66
N SER A 145 -2.21 -6.03 15.16
CA SER A 145 -1.16 -5.32 14.41
C SER A 145 -0.99 -5.92 13.01
N GLU A 146 -0.90 -5.08 11.99
CA GLU A 146 -0.78 -5.45 10.57
C GLU A 146 -1.99 -6.22 9.99
N GLU A 147 -3.07 -6.36 10.75
CA GLU A 147 -4.29 -7.00 10.27
C GLU A 147 -5.18 -6.02 9.50
N THR A 148 -5.75 -6.50 8.40
CA THR A 148 -6.80 -5.80 7.64
C THR A 148 -8.12 -6.54 7.82
N VAL A 149 -9.16 -5.79 8.14
CA VAL A 149 -10.53 -6.30 8.27
C VAL A 149 -11.49 -5.50 7.39
N GLN A 150 -12.59 -6.12 6.99
CA GLN A 150 -13.65 -5.41 6.26
C GLN A 150 -14.78 -5.01 7.20
N HIS A 151 -15.30 -3.80 6.98
CA HIS A 151 -16.54 -3.31 7.61
C HIS A 151 -17.54 -2.89 6.53
N THR A 152 -18.73 -3.49 6.57
CA THR A 152 -19.85 -3.09 5.71
C THR A 152 -20.86 -2.35 6.54
N PHE A 153 -21.15 -1.11 6.17
CA PHE A 153 -22.14 -0.28 6.88
C PHE A 153 -23.55 -0.83 6.70
N SER A 154 -24.34 -0.74 7.76
CA SER A 154 -25.75 -1.15 7.75
C SER A 154 -26.66 -0.17 6.99
N THR A 155 -26.22 1.08 6.86
CA THR A 155 -26.93 2.13 6.11
C THR A 155 -26.49 2.10 4.65
N THR A 156 -27.47 2.05 3.74
CA THR A 156 -27.24 2.12 2.29
C THR A 156 -27.37 3.56 1.77
N VAL A 157 -26.85 3.81 0.59
CA VAL A 157 -26.91 5.11 -0.08
C VAL A 157 -27.54 5.01 -1.45
N ASP A 158 -28.28 6.05 -1.85
CA ASP A 158 -28.86 6.17 -3.19
C ASP A 158 -27.83 6.74 -4.15
N MET A 159 -27.39 5.92 -5.11
CA MET A 159 -26.46 6.30 -6.20
C MET A 159 -27.09 6.02 -7.58
N SER A 160 -28.42 6.03 -7.67
CA SER A 160 -29.16 5.63 -8.87
C SER A 160 -29.17 6.64 -10.01
N THR A 161 -28.69 7.87 -9.81
CA THR A 161 -28.70 8.90 -10.86
C THR A 161 -27.62 8.65 -11.88
N VAL A 162 -28.05 8.24 -13.09
CA VAL A 162 -27.17 7.89 -14.21
C VAL A 162 -26.29 9.07 -14.63
N GLY A 163 -25.01 8.82 -14.86
CA GLY A 163 -24.02 9.82 -15.30
C GLY A 163 -23.52 10.72 -14.15
N THR A 164 -23.97 10.48 -12.92
CA THR A 164 -23.50 11.23 -11.74
C THR A 164 -22.26 10.58 -11.16
N THR A 165 -21.30 11.41 -10.77
CA THR A 165 -20.15 11.01 -9.95
C THR A 165 -20.39 11.43 -8.52
N TYR A 166 -20.30 10.49 -7.61
CA TYR A 166 -20.47 10.66 -6.16
C TYR A 166 -19.10 10.65 -5.50
N VAL A 167 -18.82 11.62 -4.65
CA VAL A 167 -17.60 11.67 -3.85
C VAL A 167 -17.86 10.96 -2.54
N VAL A 168 -17.26 9.78 -2.35
CA VAL A 168 -17.39 9.01 -1.10
C VAL A 168 -16.14 9.20 -0.27
N ASN A 169 -16.29 9.71 0.94
CA ASN A 169 -15.25 9.83 1.94
C ASN A 169 -15.53 8.86 3.09
N ALA A 170 -14.56 8.03 3.46
CA ALA A 170 -14.64 7.15 4.63
C ALA A 170 -13.45 7.39 5.54
N TYR A 171 -13.65 7.28 6.85
CA TYR A 171 -12.61 7.51 7.85
C TYR A 171 -12.86 6.77 9.15
N THR A 172 -11.77 6.48 9.86
CA THR A 172 -11.77 5.94 11.23
C THR A 172 -11.62 7.05 12.26
N SER A 173 -11.97 6.76 13.50
CA SER A 173 -11.68 7.61 14.66
C SER A 173 -11.36 6.73 15.86
N LEU A 174 -10.09 6.53 16.12
CA LEU A 174 -9.58 5.82 17.28
C LEU A 174 -9.09 6.84 18.31
N THR A 175 -9.44 6.63 19.59
CA THR A 175 -8.88 7.45 20.67
C THR A 175 -7.38 7.19 20.77
N ASP A 176 -6.59 8.26 20.86
CA ASP A 176 -5.13 8.20 20.91
C ASP A 176 -4.48 7.64 19.62
N ASP A 177 -5.14 7.77 18.47
CA ASP A 177 -4.49 7.54 17.17
C ASP A 177 -3.33 8.49 16.97
N GLU A 178 -2.19 7.96 16.56
CA GLU A 178 -0.94 8.72 16.44
C GLU A 178 -0.66 9.18 15.00
N ASN A 179 -1.53 8.81 14.02
CA ASN A 179 -1.32 9.13 12.62
C ASN A 179 -2.63 9.45 11.85
N ALA A 180 -3.17 10.62 12.09
CA ALA A 180 -4.38 11.07 11.40
C ALA A 180 -4.27 11.20 9.86
N ALA A 181 -3.10 10.93 9.27
CA ALA A 181 -2.92 11.08 7.83
C ALA A 181 -3.47 9.89 7.02
N ASN A 182 -3.65 8.72 7.64
CA ASN A 182 -4.21 7.52 7.03
C ASN A 182 -5.62 7.17 7.52
N ASP A 183 -6.20 8.00 8.43
CA ASP A 183 -7.54 7.76 8.97
C ASP A 183 -8.60 7.67 7.87
N GLY A 184 -8.44 8.35 6.75
CA GLY A 184 -9.48 8.45 5.75
C GLY A 184 -9.03 8.33 4.30
N VAL A 185 -9.98 7.86 3.48
CA VAL A 185 -9.85 7.72 2.02
C VAL A 185 -11.05 8.36 1.35
N THR A 186 -10.79 9.03 0.22
CA THR A 186 -11.84 9.60 -0.63
C THR A 186 -11.74 8.99 -2.03
N VAL A 187 -12.87 8.54 -2.57
CA VAL A 187 -12.96 7.99 -3.94
C VAL A 187 -14.13 8.60 -4.69
N ASP A 188 -13.95 8.73 -6.00
CA ASP A 188 -15.00 9.14 -6.93
C ASP A 188 -15.66 7.89 -7.53
N ILE A 189 -16.97 7.74 -7.34
CA ILE A 189 -17.76 6.61 -7.82
C ILE A 189 -18.79 7.12 -8.82
N THR A 190 -18.73 6.64 -10.06
CA THR A 190 -19.61 7.12 -11.14
C THR A 190 -20.66 6.08 -11.50
N HIS A 191 -21.93 6.50 -11.50
CA HIS A 191 -23.00 5.71 -12.13
C HIS A 191 -22.88 5.80 -13.64
N LEU A 192 -22.35 4.75 -14.25
CA LEU A 192 -22.08 4.71 -15.71
C LEU A 192 -23.36 4.59 -16.51
N ASN A 193 -23.38 5.23 -17.66
CA ASN A 193 -24.46 5.04 -18.63
C ASN A 193 -24.40 3.61 -19.19
N PRO A 194 -25.45 2.78 -19.06
CA PRO A 194 -25.41 1.38 -19.48
C PRO A 194 -25.25 1.18 -21.00
N ASN A 195 -25.51 2.22 -21.80
CA ASN A 195 -25.44 2.20 -23.26
C ASN A 195 -24.73 3.45 -23.80
N ASP A 196 -23.53 3.75 -23.31
CA ASP A 196 -22.71 4.86 -23.78
C ASP A 196 -21.63 4.35 -24.73
N ILE A 197 -21.72 4.75 -25.99
CA ILE A 197 -20.73 4.47 -27.05
C ILE A 197 -20.26 5.80 -27.60
N GLY A 198 -18.98 6.10 -27.43
CA GLY A 198 -18.35 7.30 -27.98
C GLY A 198 -17.18 6.97 -28.91
N VAL A 199 -16.84 7.90 -29.80
CA VAL A 199 -15.60 7.87 -30.57
C VAL A 199 -14.50 8.47 -29.67
N SER A 200 -13.54 7.67 -29.28
CA SER A 200 -12.40 8.11 -28.43
C SER A 200 -11.31 8.81 -29.26
N GLU A 201 -11.18 8.44 -30.54
CA GLU A 201 -10.14 8.99 -31.42
C GLU A 201 -10.53 8.84 -32.90
N ILE A 202 -10.19 9.83 -33.71
CA ILE A 202 -10.21 9.72 -35.17
C ILE A 202 -8.78 9.41 -35.61
N THR A 203 -8.52 8.16 -35.97
CA THR A 203 -7.18 7.69 -36.34
C THR A 203 -6.82 7.95 -37.81
N SER A 204 -7.81 8.29 -38.65
CA SER A 204 -7.63 8.59 -40.09
C SER A 204 -8.84 9.42 -40.61
N PRO A 205 -8.62 10.39 -41.52
CA PRO A 205 -7.35 10.80 -42.11
C PRO A 205 -6.51 11.64 -41.14
N SER A 206 -5.18 11.45 -41.20
CA SER A 206 -4.22 12.37 -40.57
C SER A 206 -3.95 13.53 -41.54
N SER A 207 -3.72 14.73 -41.01
CA SER A 207 -3.29 15.87 -41.81
C SER A 207 -1.96 15.55 -42.49
N GLY A 208 -1.92 15.65 -43.81
CA GLY A 208 -0.69 15.54 -44.60
C GLY A 208 0.12 16.84 -44.60
#